data_351aa871370d46828ee6390f0e4c8dcc
#
_entry.id   351aa871370d46828ee6390f0e4c8dcc
#
_cell.length_a   1.000
_cell.length_b   1.000
_cell.length_c   1.000
_cell.angle_alpha   90.00
_cell.angle_beta   90.00
_cell.angle_gamma   90.00
#
_symmetry.space_group_name_H-M   'P 1'
#
loop_
_entity.id
_entity.type
_entity.pdbx_description
1 polymer ?
#
loop_
_entity_poly.entity_id
_entity_poly.type
_entity_poly.pdbx_seq_one_letter_code
_entity_poly.pdbx_strand_id
1 'polypeptide(L)'
;MAADAGDTVDMSTTSRWAGVRGGAAYRVEVPANWNGKLVMYTHGYRGTGAALTVSNPSIRRHLIQQGYAWAASSYSRNYYDVRAGVEDTNALALAFNEIAAANGRSLAAPSKIYITGHSMGGHIAAAAVEAEAIANARNKVRYHGAVPMCGVTGDMELFNTFQAMQVAAQAIAGVPAYPVTRW
;
A
#
# COMPACT_ATOMS: atom_id res chain seq x y z
N MET A 1 0.90 -19.53 -0.97
CA MET A 1 1.27 -18.30 -1.70
C MET A 1 2.57 -18.62 -2.42
N ALA A 2 2.63 -18.48 -3.75
CA ALA A 2 3.86 -18.66 -4.51
C ALA A 2 4.86 -17.56 -4.11
N ALA A 3 6.12 -17.92 -3.91
CA ALA A 3 7.18 -16.93 -3.80
C ALA A 3 7.30 -16.19 -5.14
N ASP A 4 7.48 -14.86 -5.10
CA ASP A 4 7.74 -14.11 -6.30
C ASP A 4 9.02 -14.65 -6.94
N ALA A 5 8.95 -15.07 -8.21
CA ALA A 5 10.11 -15.54 -8.94
C ALA A 5 11.18 -14.41 -9.00
N GLY A 6 12.37 -14.68 -8.49
CA GLY A 6 13.46 -13.72 -8.40
C GLY A 6 13.69 -13.07 -7.03
N ASP A 7 12.90 -13.37 -6.02
CA ASP A 7 13.15 -12.91 -4.66
C ASP A 7 14.29 -13.74 -4.02
N THR A 8 15.48 -13.18 -4.02
CA THR A 8 16.72 -13.83 -3.51
C THR A 8 17.03 -13.47 -2.06
N VAL A 9 16.10 -12.85 -1.31
CA VAL A 9 16.30 -12.56 0.11
C VAL A 9 16.23 -13.87 0.88
N ASP A 10 17.23 -14.12 1.72
CA ASP A 10 17.14 -15.23 2.67
C ASP A 10 16.02 -14.95 3.68
N MET A 11 14.96 -15.70 3.55
CA MET A 11 13.77 -15.58 4.37
C MET A 11 13.71 -16.62 5.49
N SER A 12 14.75 -17.45 5.64
CA SER A 12 14.78 -18.55 6.62
C SER A 12 14.62 -18.04 8.06
N THR A 13 15.11 -16.83 8.34
CA THR A 13 15.06 -16.19 9.67
C THR A 13 14.01 -15.08 9.77
N THR A 14 13.24 -14.83 8.71
CA THR A 14 12.22 -13.79 8.68
C THR A 14 10.85 -14.36 9.01
N SER A 15 10.18 -13.81 10.02
CA SER A 15 8.79 -14.16 10.30
C SER A 15 7.88 -13.61 9.20
N ARG A 16 6.96 -14.42 8.73
CA ARG A 16 6.06 -14.09 7.60
C ARG A 16 4.64 -14.50 7.97
N TRP A 17 3.77 -13.52 8.05
CA TRP A 17 2.38 -13.72 8.43
C TRP A 17 1.45 -13.14 7.38
N ALA A 18 0.33 -13.82 7.17
CA ALA A 18 -0.72 -13.37 6.28
C ALA A 18 -2.09 -13.77 6.86
N GLY A 19 -3.10 -12.98 6.57
CA GLY A 19 -4.46 -13.23 7.03
C GLY A 19 -5.44 -12.24 6.42
N VAL A 20 -6.64 -12.20 6.99
CA VAL A 20 -7.70 -11.26 6.63
C VAL A 20 -8.16 -10.55 7.89
N ARG A 21 -8.31 -9.23 7.84
CA ARG A 21 -8.80 -8.39 8.94
C ARG A 21 -9.69 -7.29 8.38
N GLY A 22 -10.90 -7.16 8.91
CA GLY A 22 -11.83 -6.12 8.47
C GLY A 22 -12.19 -6.18 6.97
N GLY A 23 -12.17 -7.36 6.37
CA GLY A 23 -12.42 -7.55 4.95
C GLY A 23 -11.19 -7.32 4.04
N ALA A 24 -10.05 -6.88 4.59
CA ALA A 24 -8.81 -6.71 3.87
C ALA A 24 -7.82 -7.85 4.15
N ALA A 25 -7.24 -8.43 3.12
CA ALA A 25 -6.12 -9.34 3.28
C ALA A 25 -4.86 -8.57 3.64
N TYR A 26 -3.96 -9.18 4.40
CA TYR A 26 -2.70 -8.56 4.76
C TYR A 26 -1.50 -9.50 4.66
N ARG A 27 -0.33 -8.91 4.58
CA ARG A 27 0.96 -9.56 4.76
C ARG A 27 1.83 -8.72 5.68
N VAL A 28 2.55 -9.40 6.58
CA VAL A 28 3.52 -8.80 7.50
C VAL A 28 4.80 -9.64 7.44
N GLU A 29 5.94 -8.98 7.36
CA GLU A 29 7.25 -9.62 7.46
C GLU A 29 8.13 -8.89 8.49
N VAL A 30 8.75 -9.68 9.36
CA VAL A 30 9.61 -9.15 10.42
C VAL A 30 10.92 -9.94 10.43
N PRO A 31 12.06 -9.34 10.06
CA PRO A 31 13.35 -10.02 10.06
C PRO A 31 13.78 -10.40 11.49
N ALA A 32 14.68 -11.37 11.63
CA ALA A 32 15.20 -11.80 12.92
C ALA A 32 15.90 -10.64 13.66
N ASN A 33 16.66 -9.83 12.93
CA ASN A 33 17.38 -8.65 13.41
C ASN A 33 16.54 -7.37 13.34
N TRP A 34 15.24 -7.45 13.60
CA TRP A 34 14.34 -6.30 13.52
C TRP A 34 14.85 -5.10 14.32
N ASN A 35 14.98 -3.96 13.67
CA ASN A 35 15.54 -2.72 14.21
C ASN A 35 14.51 -1.82 14.94
N GLY A 36 13.31 -2.34 15.23
CA GLY A 36 12.23 -1.60 15.90
C GLY A 36 11.46 -0.64 14.97
N LYS A 37 11.66 -0.67 13.64
CA LYS A 37 10.97 0.21 12.70
C LYS A 37 10.05 -0.59 11.78
N LEU A 38 8.88 -0.01 11.49
CA LEU A 38 7.86 -0.61 10.62
C LEU A 38 7.64 0.27 9.38
N VAL A 39 7.60 -0.34 8.22
CA VAL A 39 7.25 0.32 6.95
C VAL A 39 5.90 -0.23 6.48
N MET A 40 4.91 0.63 6.39
CA MET A 40 3.63 0.31 5.76
C MET A 40 3.75 0.53 4.25
N TYR A 41 3.34 -0.48 3.46
CA TYR A 41 3.37 -0.39 2.01
C TYR A 41 1.96 -0.35 1.44
N THR A 42 1.73 0.62 0.58
CA THR A 42 0.47 0.84 -0.12
C THR A 42 0.64 0.57 -1.62
N HIS A 43 -0.17 -0.36 -2.16
CA HIS A 43 -0.09 -0.75 -3.57
C HIS A 43 -0.91 0.17 -4.48
N GLY A 44 -0.60 0.15 -5.77
CA GLY A 44 -1.33 0.89 -6.80
C GLY A 44 -2.70 0.29 -7.15
N TYR A 45 -3.38 0.92 -8.11
CA TYR A 45 -4.70 0.50 -8.60
C TYR A 45 -4.71 -0.95 -9.10
N ARG A 46 -5.76 -1.70 -8.74
CA ARG A 46 -5.93 -3.12 -9.06
C ARG A 46 -7.21 -3.43 -9.82
N GLY A 47 -7.79 -2.43 -10.50
CA GLY A 47 -9.03 -2.59 -11.25
C GLY A 47 -10.28 -2.56 -10.37
N THR A 48 -11.36 -3.12 -10.88
CA THR A 48 -12.70 -3.07 -10.29
C THR A 48 -13.23 -4.45 -9.89
N GLY A 49 -12.45 -5.50 -10.07
CA GLY A 49 -12.84 -6.88 -9.73
C GLY A 49 -12.91 -7.10 -8.21
N ALA A 50 -13.55 -8.20 -7.82
CA ALA A 50 -13.73 -8.56 -6.41
C ALA A 50 -12.48 -9.25 -5.79
N ALA A 51 -11.55 -9.75 -6.60
CA ALA A 51 -10.36 -10.44 -6.10
C ALA A 51 -9.39 -9.45 -5.45
N LEU A 52 -9.17 -9.59 -4.16
CA LEU A 52 -8.23 -8.77 -3.39
C LEU A 52 -6.85 -9.43 -3.36
N THR A 53 -5.82 -8.66 -3.62
CA THR A 53 -4.42 -9.13 -3.65
C THR A 53 -3.52 -8.24 -2.82
N VAL A 54 -2.59 -8.84 -2.07
CA VAL A 54 -1.55 -8.11 -1.35
C VAL A 54 -0.28 -8.09 -2.18
N SER A 55 0.27 -6.91 -2.38
CA SER A 55 1.54 -6.73 -3.10
C SER A 55 2.72 -6.63 -2.13
N ASN A 56 3.85 -7.19 -2.52
CA ASN A 56 5.10 -6.92 -1.84
C ASN A 56 5.63 -5.54 -2.26
N PRO A 57 6.26 -4.78 -1.36
CA PRO A 57 6.96 -3.56 -1.75
C PRO A 57 8.12 -3.88 -2.69
N SER A 58 8.34 -3.06 -3.70
CA SER A 58 9.50 -3.19 -4.61
C SER A 58 10.84 -3.15 -3.88
N ILE A 59 10.87 -2.46 -2.73
CA ILE A 59 12.05 -2.33 -1.86
C ILE A 59 12.11 -3.40 -0.76
N ARG A 60 11.29 -4.45 -0.82
CA ARG A 60 11.17 -5.51 0.21
C ARG A 60 12.52 -6.08 0.63
N ARG A 61 13.36 -6.42 -0.36
CA ARG A 61 14.68 -6.98 -0.10
C ARG A 61 15.54 -6.03 0.76
N HIS A 62 15.59 -4.77 0.39
CA HIS A 62 16.34 -3.75 1.12
C HIS A 62 15.80 -3.60 2.54
N LEU A 63 14.48 -3.53 2.73
CA LEU A 63 13.86 -3.41 4.05
C LEU A 63 14.29 -4.54 4.97
N ILE A 64 14.16 -5.78 4.53
CA ILE A 64 14.53 -6.96 5.33
C ILE A 64 16.03 -6.97 5.64
N GLN A 65 16.90 -6.69 4.66
CA GLN A 65 18.34 -6.65 4.86
C GLN A 65 18.77 -5.57 5.87
N GLN A 66 18.07 -4.44 5.91
CA GLN A 66 18.32 -3.34 6.84
C GLN A 66 17.58 -3.49 8.18
N GLY A 67 16.96 -4.64 8.42
CA GLY A 67 16.26 -4.92 9.67
C GLY A 67 14.89 -4.26 9.83
N TYR A 68 14.30 -3.71 8.78
CA TYR A 68 12.94 -3.16 8.84
C TYR A 68 11.90 -4.25 8.74
N ALA A 69 10.89 -4.21 9.61
CA ALA A 69 9.65 -4.89 9.34
C ALA A 69 8.84 -4.12 8.28
N TRP A 70 8.03 -4.84 7.51
CA TRP A 70 7.06 -4.21 6.62
C TRP A 70 5.71 -4.91 6.69
N ALA A 71 4.65 -4.17 6.37
CA ALA A 71 3.30 -4.69 6.27
C ALA A 71 2.56 -4.04 5.10
N ALA A 72 1.68 -4.81 4.47
CA ALA A 72 0.85 -4.35 3.36
C ALA A 72 -0.56 -4.91 3.46
N SER A 73 -1.56 -4.09 3.14
CA SER A 73 -2.96 -4.46 3.01
C SER A 73 -3.35 -4.59 1.53
N SER A 74 -4.30 -5.48 1.24
CA SER A 74 -4.97 -5.50 -0.07
C SER A 74 -6.00 -4.38 -0.23
N TYR A 75 -6.28 -3.67 0.84
CA TYR A 75 -7.50 -2.90 1.10
C TYR A 75 -8.75 -3.79 1.11
N SER A 76 -9.85 -3.29 1.67
CA SER A 76 -11.12 -4.02 1.76
C SER A 76 -11.90 -4.03 0.43
N ARG A 77 -11.44 -3.24 -0.53
CA ARG A 77 -12.01 -3.19 -1.88
C ARG A 77 -10.96 -2.76 -2.91
N ASN A 78 -11.17 -3.15 -4.15
CA ASN A 78 -10.49 -2.57 -5.30
C ASN A 78 -11.08 -1.18 -5.61
N TYR A 79 -11.02 -0.71 -6.83
CA TYR A 79 -11.34 0.64 -7.25
C TYR A 79 -10.26 1.67 -6.84
N TYR A 80 -10.49 2.93 -7.20
CA TYR A 80 -9.64 4.03 -6.79
C TYR A 80 -10.20 4.64 -5.50
N ASP A 81 -9.97 3.96 -4.36
CA ASP A 81 -10.51 4.35 -3.05
C ASP A 81 -9.38 4.67 -2.08
N VAL A 82 -8.92 5.92 -2.12
CA VAL A 82 -7.83 6.41 -1.25
C VAL A 82 -8.22 6.32 0.23
N ARG A 83 -9.48 6.60 0.56
CA ARG A 83 -9.96 6.53 1.94
C ARG A 83 -9.89 5.12 2.50
N ALA A 84 -10.38 4.13 1.75
CA ALA A 84 -10.25 2.73 2.16
C ALA A 84 -8.77 2.33 2.29
N GLY A 85 -7.93 2.77 1.35
CA GLY A 85 -6.49 2.53 1.41
C GLY A 85 -5.83 3.07 2.68
N VAL A 86 -6.14 4.29 3.09
CA VAL A 86 -5.64 4.90 4.34
C VAL A 86 -6.16 4.14 5.55
N GLU A 87 -7.47 3.90 5.64
CA GLU A 87 -8.10 3.25 6.81
C GLU A 87 -7.60 1.83 7.03
N ASP A 88 -7.53 1.03 5.98
CA ASP A 88 -7.11 -0.38 6.07
C ASP A 88 -5.60 -0.52 6.35
N THR A 89 -4.79 0.38 5.79
CA THR A 89 -3.36 0.44 6.08
C THR A 89 -3.11 0.87 7.53
N ASN A 90 -3.83 1.88 8.01
CA ASN A 90 -3.73 2.33 9.39
C ASN A 90 -4.23 1.26 10.37
N ALA A 91 -5.34 0.57 10.08
CA ALA A 91 -5.85 -0.53 10.89
C ALA A 91 -4.81 -1.67 11.00
N LEU A 92 -4.11 -1.99 9.90
CA LEU A 92 -3.05 -2.98 9.90
C LEU A 92 -1.84 -2.52 10.73
N ALA A 93 -1.43 -1.26 10.62
CA ALA A 93 -0.33 -0.71 11.40
C ALA A 93 -0.61 -0.80 12.92
N LEU A 94 -1.83 -0.47 13.33
CA LEU A 94 -2.26 -0.56 14.73
C LEU A 94 -2.33 -2.00 15.23
N ALA A 95 -2.63 -2.96 14.34
CA ALA A 95 -2.72 -4.38 14.67
C ALA A 95 -1.35 -5.12 14.63
N PHE A 96 -0.27 -4.47 14.25
CA PHE A 96 1.04 -5.10 14.01
C PHE A 96 1.51 -5.97 15.17
N ASN A 97 1.50 -5.45 16.40
CA ASN A 97 1.95 -6.18 17.58
C ASN A 97 1.00 -7.33 17.96
N GLU A 98 -0.31 -7.14 17.81
CA GLU A 98 -1.32 -8.19 18.02
C GLU A 98 -1.10 -9.35 17.04
N ILE A 99 -0.86 -9.05 15.75
CA ILE A 99 -0.58 -10.07 14.73
C ILE A 99 0.70 -10.83 15.08
N ALA A 100 1.77 -10.13 15.47
CA ALA A 100 3.02 -10.77 15.86
C ALA A 100 2.83 -11.70 17.06
N ALA A 101 2.16 -11.25 18.10
CA ALA A 101 1.89 -12.03 19.30
C ALA A 101 1.02 -13.27 19.02
N ALA A 102 -0.02 -13.13 18.19
CA ALA A 102 -0.88 -14.23 17.77
C ALA A 102 -0.13 -15.31 16.97
N ASN A 103 1.01 -14.95 16.37
CA ASN A 103 1.89 -15.87 15.64
C ASN A 103 3.14 -16.27 16.45
N GLY A 104 3.09 -16.13 17.77
CA GLY A 104 4.13 -16.62 18.68
C GLY A 104 5.38 -15.74 18.78
N ARG A 105 5.34 -14.50 18.25
CA ARG A 105 6.46 -13.55 18.33
C ARG A 105 6.05 -12.28 19.07
N SER A 106 6.41 -12.18 20.34
CA SER A 106 6.19 -10.96 21.12
C SER A 106 7.20 -9.89 20.71
N LEU A 107 6.71 -8.74 20.27
CA LEU A 107 7.51 -7.60 19.84
C LEU A 107 7.19 -6.37 20.68
N ALA A 108 8.17 -5.52 20.92
CA ALA A 108 7.93 -4.16 21.41
C ALA A 108 7.12 -3.37 20.36
N ALA A 109 6.47 -2.29 20.78
CA ALA A 109 5.84 -1.38 19.83
C ALA A 109 6.89 -0.79 18.87
N PRO A 110 6.56 -0.58 17.58
CA PRO A 110 7.48 0.07 16.66
C PRO A 110 7.90 1.45 17.19
N SER A 111 9.20 1.70 17.25
CA SER A 111 9.74 3.00 17.65
C SER A 111 9.48 4.07 16.61
N LYS A 112 9.37 3.66 15.34
CA LYS A 112 8.99 4.52 14.21
C LYS A 112 8.17 3.72 13.21
N ILE A 113 7.18 4.39 12.63
CA ILE A 113 6.35 3.86 11.55
C ILE A 113 6.49 4.80 10.35
N TYR A 114 6.81 4.24 9.20
CA TYR A 114 6.89 4.94 7.93
C TYR A 114 5.82 4.41 6.98
N ILE A 115 5.46 5.21 5.98
CA ILE A 115 4.56 4.77 4.92
C ILE A 115 5.18 5.04 3.55
N THR A 116 5.04 4.10 2.64
CA THR A 116 5.46 4.25 1.25
C THR A 116 4.48 3.53 0.34
N GLY A 117 4.38 3.97 -0.90
CA GLY A 117 3.50 3.33 -1.86
C GLY A 117 3.73 3.82 -3.27
N HIS A 118 3.21 3.08 -4.24
CA HIS A 118 3.44 3.35 -5.65
C HIS A 118 2.12 3.64 -6.38
N SER A 119 2.11 4.63 -7.29
CA SER A 119 0.93 5.03 -8.07
C SER A 119 -0.23 5.48 -7.15
N MET A 120 -1.43 4.88 -7.23
CA MET A 120 -2.52 5.11 -6.25
C MET A 120 -2.04 4.89 -4.82
N GLY A 121 -1.14 3.92 -4.57
CA GLY A 121 -0.51 3.73 -3.27
C GLY A 121 0.37 4.91 -2.85
N GLY A 122 1.02 5.58 -3.79
CA GLY A 122 1.72 6.84 -3.53
C GLY A 122 0.76 7.96 -3.11
N HIS A 123 -0.42 8.05 -3.73
CA HIS A 123 -1.48 8.94 -3.29
C HIS A 123 -1.95 8.61 -1.87
N ILE A 124 -2.20 7.32 -1.58
CA ILE A 124 -2.58 6.87 -0.23
C ILE A 124 -1.50 7.24 0.79
N ALA A 125 -0.22 7.03 0.46
CA ALA A 125 0.88 7.36 1.37
C ALA A 125 1.00 8.86 1.63
N ALA A 126 0.73 9.72 0.64
CA ALA A 126 0.66 11.17 0.80
C ALA A 126 -0.54 11.56 1.67
N ALA A 127 -1.73 11.10 1.33
CA ALA A 127 -2.96 11.40 2.05
C ALA A 127 -2.89 10.98 3.53
N ALA A 128 -2.26 9.84 3.83
CA ALA A 128 -2.15 9.33 5.20
C ALA A 128 -1.38 10.25 6.16
N VAL A 129 -0.60 11.20 5.65
CA VAL A 129 0.17 12.16 6.46
C VAL A 129 -0.38 13.59 6.37
N GLU A 130 -1.43 13.82 5.60
CA GLU A 130 -2.11 15.10 5.54
C GLU A 130 -2.93 15.38 6.80
N ALA A 131 -2.90 16.60 7.28
CA ALA A 131 -3.58 17.00 8.52
C ALA A 131 -5.08 16.72 8.49
N GLU A 132 -5.73 16.98 7.35
CA GLU A 132 -7.16 16.72 7.17
C GLU A 132 -7.49 15.24 7.18
N ALA A 133 -6.72 14.42 6.48
CA ALA A 133 -6.90 12.96 6.48
C ALA A 133 -6.71 12.38 7.89
N ILE A 134 -5.67 12.83 8.61
CA ILE A 134 -5.43 12.41 10.01
C ILE A 134 -6.59 12.81 10.93
N ALA A 135 -7.13 14.03 10.77
CA ALA A 135 -8.24 14.51 11.57
C ALA A 135 -9.50 13.66 11.39
N ASN A 136 -9.79 13.24 10.14
CA ASN A 136 -11.00 12.54 9.75
C ASN A 136 -10.88 11.00 9.73
N ALA A 137 -9.68 10.44 9.84
CA ALA A 137 -9.48 9.00 9.88
C ALA A 137 -10.06 8.40 11.17
N ARG A 138 -10.70 7.22 11.04
CA ARG A 138 -11.11 6.40 12.20
C ARG A 138 -9.91 5.74 12.85
N ASN A 139 -9.03 5.17 12.04
CA ASN A 139 -7.80 4.55 12.47
C ASN A 139 -6.66 5.58 12.34
N LYS A 140 -6.20 6.11 13.46
CA LYS A 140 -5.19 7.17 13.48
C LYS A 140 -3.81 6.61 13.72
N VAL A 141 -2.92 6.81 12.76
CA VAL A 141 -1.49 6.46 12.86
C VAL A 141 -0.67 7.72 12.64
N ARG A 142 0.27 7.98 13.54
CA ARG A 142 1.26 9.03 13.36
C ARG A 142 2.47 8.45 12.65
N TYR A 143 2.56 8.67 11.35
CA TYR A 143 3.74 8.30 10.57
C TYR A 143 4.90 9.27 10.87
N HIS A 144 6.11 8.72 10.90
CA HIS A 144 7.35 9.47 11.11
C HIS A 144 7.99 9.92 9.79
N GLY A 145 7.44 9.48 8.68
CA GLY A 145 7.83 9.87 7.34
C GLY A 145 7.02 9.13 6.30
N ALA A 146 6.87 9.75 5.13
CA ALA A 146 6.18 9.18 3.99
C ALA A 146 7.06 9.29 2.73
N VAL A 147 7.02 8.27 1.88
CA VAL A 147 7.69 8.25 0.57
C VAL A 147 6.66 7.86 -0.49
N PRO A 148 5.86 8.82 -0.98
CA PRO A 148 4.94 8.59 -2.08
C PRO A 148 5.72 8.44 -3.40
N MET A 149 5.72 7.24 -3.98
CA MET A 149 6.39 6.95 -5.24
C MET A 149 5.40 7.06 -6.40
N CYS A 150 5.70 7.92 -7.38
CA CYS A 150 4.84 8.14 -8.55
C CYS A 150 3.37 8.38 -8.16
N GLY A 151 3.15 9.10 -7.06
CA GLY A 151 1.83 9.35 -6.49
C GLY A 151 0.95 10.18 -7.41
N VAL A 152 -0.31 9.81 -7.52
CA VAL A 152 -1.32 10.59 -8.26
C VAL A 152 -1.83 11.68 -7.32
N THR A 153 -1.04 12.73 -7.12
CA THR A 153 -1.28 13.78 -6.11
C THR A 153 -1.74 15.11 -6.71
N GLY A 154 -1.96 15.14 -8.04
CA GLY A 154 -2.47 16.32 -8.74
C GLY A 154 -3.99 16.42 -8.78
N ASP A 155 -4.70 15.67 -7.92
CA ASP A 155 -6.16 15.66 -7.81
C ASP A 155 -6.87 15.50 -9.17
N MET A 156 -8.03 16.11 -9.33
CA MET A 156 -8.83 16.05 -10.55
C MET A 156 -8.11 16.62 -11.79
N GLU A 157 -7.24 17.58 -11.60
CA GLU A 157 -6.47 18.17 -12.72
C GLU A 157 -5.58 17.13 -13.42
N LEU A 158 -4.96 16.22 -12.65
CA LEU A 158 -4.16 15.16 -13.24
C LEU A 158 -5.02 14.18 -14.05
N PHE A 159 -6.20 13.80 -13.56
CA PHE A 159 -7.13 12.96 -14.31
C PHE A 159 -7.68 13.68 -15.54
N ASN A 160 -7.99 14.97 -15.45
CA ASN A 160 -8.39 15.78 -16.59
C ASN A 160 -7.28 15.86 -17.66
N THR A 161 -6.03 15.95 -17.25
CA THR A 161 -4.88 15.91 -18.16
C THR A 161 -4.79 14.58 -18.87
N PHE A 162 -4.92 13.45 -18.16
CA PHE A 162 -4.94 12.11 -18.78
C PHE A 162 -6.07 11.97 -19.78
N GLN A 163 -7.27 12.45 -19.43
CA GLN A 163 -8.44 12.47 -20.30
C GLN A 163 -8.18 13.31 -21.57
N ALA A 164 -7.64 14.50 -21.40
CA ALA A 164 -7.32 15.39 -22.54
C ALA A 164 -6.28 14.76 -23.48
N MET A 165 -5.25 14.11 -22.94
CA MET A 165 -4.26 13.38 -23.73
C MET A 165 -4.89 12.21 -24.51
N GLN A 166 -5.79 11.47 -23.88
CA GLN A 166 -6.54 10.38 -24.51
C GLN A 166 -7.37 10.89 -25.70
N VAL A 167 -8.13 11.97 -25.50
CA VAL A 167 -8.98 12.57 -26.56
C VAL A 167 -8.12 13.13 -27.70
N ALA A 168 -7.02 13.81 -27.39
CA ALA A 168 -6.10 14.32 -28.39
C ALA A 168 -5.47 13.19 -29.22
N ALA A 169 -5.04 12.10 -28.57
CA ALA A 169 -4.49 10.94 -29.25
C ALA A 169 -5.52 10.29 -30.21
N GLN A 170 -6.77 10.17 -29.78
CA GLN A 170 -7.87 9.66 -30.62
C GLN A 170 -8.12 10.55 -31.84
N ALA A 171 -8.15 11.87 -31.64
CA ALA A 171 -8.34 12.82 -32.74
C ALA A 171 -7.21 12.73 -33.77
N ILE A 172 -5.95 12.67 -33.33
CA ILE A 172 -4.78 12.54 -34.19
C ILE A 172 -4.79 11.20 -34.97
N ALA A 173 -5.20 10.11 -34.29
CA ALA A 173 -5.27 8.77 -34.89
C ALA A 173 -6.49 8.56 -35.81
N GLY A 174 -7.41 9.51 -35.88
CA GLY A 174 -8.63 9.39 -36.69
C GLY A 174 -9.61 8.31 -36.22
N VAL A 175 -9.55 7.94 -34.91
CA VAL A 175 -10.46 6.92 -34.35
C VAL A 175 -11.81 7.53 -33.96
N PRO A 176 -12.89 6.70 -33.87
CA PRO A 176 -14.24 7.17 -33.59
C PRO A 176 -14.36 7.99 -32.31
N ALA A 177 -15.44 8.80 -32.30
CA ALA A 177 -15.72 9.75 -31.23
C ALA A 177 -15.66 9.13 -29.82
N TYR A 178 -15.07 9.86 -28.92
CA TYR A 178 -15.09 9.62 -27.48
C TYR A 178 -16.39 10.24 -26.89
N PRO A 179 -16.96 9.70 -25.80
CA PRO A 179 -16.44 8.58 -25.02
C PRO A 179 -16.74 7.21 -25.63
N VAL A 180 -15.80 6.29 -25.48
CA VAL A 180 -16.05 4.88 -25.80
C VAL A 180 -16.92 4.30 -24.70
N THR A 181 -18.07 3.80 -25.04
CA THR A 181 -19.07 3.29 -24.06
C THR A 181 -18.83 1.85 -23.61
N ARG A 182 -17.78 1.19 -24.15
CA ARG A 182 -17.40 -0.18 -23.78
C ARG A 182 -15.93 -0.22 -23.41
N TRP A 183 -15.68 -0.56 -22.18
CA TRP A 183 -14.37 -0.82 -21.60
C TRP A 183 -14.12 -2.32 -21.48
#